data_6bb8aa5ccdc21cad466122c251d53146
#
_entry.id   6bb8aa5ccdc21cad466122c251d53146
#
_cell.length_a   1.000
_cell.length_b   1.000
_cell.length_c   1.000
_cell.angle_alpha   90.00
_cell.angle_beta   90.00
_cell.angle_gamma   90.00
#
_symmetry.space_group_name_H-M   'P 1'
#
loop_
_entity.id
_entity.type
_entity.pdbx_description
1 polymer ?
#
loop_
_entity_poly.entity_id
_entity_poly.type
_entity_poly.pdbx_seq_one_letter_code
_entity_poly.pdbx_strand_id
1 'polypeptide(L)'
;LAALKQSGIASVDAYRQTIYLNKLMTAAVKKAAAFTDEDIKKYYDEWEPQIKVQHILIAAKATASDEEKAAAKAKAEELIQKLKDGADFSELAKENSADTGTASKGGEIGPFKRSDMVKEFSEASYNLKNVGDITETPVETQFGYHIIKMLDKGEKKPFDEVKSQMEEEMLQAKLKDSAYLHQTMVDLLKGADVKISDESLQNALKNFLDAADSTTTSSK
;
A
#
# COMPACT_ATOMS: atom_id res chain seq x y z
N LEU A 1 -5.44 -6.95 -31.07
CA LEU A 1 -6.69 -6.18 -31.09
C LEU A 1 -7.77 -6.77 -30.15
N ALA A 2 -7.95 -8.10 -30.10
CA ALA A 2 -8.95 -8.74 -29.22
C ALA A 2 -8.66 -8.49 -27.73
N ALA A 3 -7.40 -8.62 -27.28
CA ALA A 3 -6.97 -8.36 -25.90
C ALA A 3 -7.16 -6.89 -25.49
N LEU A 4 -6.93 -5.93 -26.40
CA LEU A 4 -7.16 -4.51 -26.14
C LEU A 4 -8.64 -4.18 -25.95
N LYS A 5 -9.52 -4.83 -26.75
CA LYS A 5 -10.97 -4.66 -26.60
C LYS A 5 -11.50 -5.24 -25.28
N GLN A 6 -10.95 -6.36 -24.81
CA GLN A 6 -11.25 -6.92 -23.49
C GLN A 6 -10.88 -5.98 -22.35
N SER A 7 -9.84 -5.14 -22.53
CA SER A 7 -9.42 -4.11 -21.56
C SER A 7 -10.13 -2.76 -21.77
N GLY A 8 -11.22 -2.70 -22.53
CA GLY A 8 -12.00 -1.48 -22.77
C GLY A 8 -11.35 -0.47 -23.71
N ILE A 9 -10.29 -0.86 -24.43
CA ILE A 9 -9.55 0.03 -25.35
C ILE A 9 -10.11 -0.07 -26.74
N ALA A 10 -10.69 1.04 -27.24
CA ALA A 10 -11.45 1.08 -28.49
C ALA A 10 -10.59 0.82 -29.76
N SER A 11 -9.33 1.28 -29.78
CA SER A 11 -8.43 1.16 -30.93
C SER A 11 -6.95 1.22 -30.52
N VAL A 12 -6.06 0.86 -31.43
CA VAL A 12 -4.58 1.02 -31.24
C VAL A 12 -4.22 2.48 -31.08
N ASP A 13 -4.89 3.40 -31.77
CA ASP A 13 -4.61 4.84 -31.65
C ASP A 13 -5.08 5.39 -30.32
N ALA A 14 -6.24 4.95 -29.82
CA ALA A 14 -6.67 5.28 -28.45
C ALA A 14 -5.66 4.78 -27.40
N TYR A 15 -5.11 3.58 -27.60
CA TYR A 15 -4.05 3.05 -26.72
C TYR A 15 -2.77 3.87 -26.77
N ARG A 16 -2.34 4.27 -27.97
CA ARG A 16 -1.16 5.18 -28.13
C ARG A 16 -1.37 6.51 -27.44
N GLN A 17 -2.55 7.12 -27.59
CA GLN A 17 -2.89 8.36 -26.92
C GLN A 17 -2.86 8.21 -25.41
N THR A 18 -3.43 7.13 -24.87
CA THR A 18 -3.38 6.84 -23.42
C THR A 18 -1.94 6.73 -22.92
N ILE A 19 -1.08 5.97 -23.62
CA ILE A 19 0.34 5.85 -23.26
C ILE A 19 1.04 7.20 -23.33
N TYR A 20 0.77 7.99 -24.38
CA TYR A 20 1.38 9.30 -24.56
C TYR A 20 0.98 10.26 -23.44
N LEU A 21 -0.31 10.33 -23.11
CA LEU A 21 -0.82 11.16 -22.01
C LEU A 21 -0.25 10.73 -20.65
N ASN A 22 -0.16 9.42 -20.39
CA ASN A 22 0.45 8.91 -19.17
C ASN A 22 1.92 9.28 -19.06
N LYS A 23 2.68 9.21 -20.15
CA LYS A 23 4.09 9.64 -20.18
C LYS A 23 4.24 11.15 -19.96
N LEU A 24 3.38 11.97 -20.58
CA LEU A 24 3.36 13.40 -20.37
C LEU A 24 3.05 13.74 -18.90
N MET A 25 2.04 13.10 -18.32
CA MET A 25 1.68 13.29 -16.92
C MET A 25 2.82 12.89 -15.98
N THR A 26 3.45 11.76 -16.22
CA THR A 26 4.62 11.31 -15.43
C THR A 26 5.76 12.34 -15.53
N ALA A 27 6.06 12.83 -16.73
CA ALA A 27 7.11 13.85 -16.92
C ALA A 27 6.75 15.17 -16.23
N ALA A 28 5.49 15.59 -16.28
CA ALA A 28 5.00 16.79 -15.63
C ALA A 28 5.11 16.68 -14.11
N VAL A 29 4.65 15.56 -13.54
CA VAL A 29 4.73 15.29 -12.10
C VAL A 29 6.19 15.21 -11.65
N LYS A 30 7.05 14.53 -12.40
CA LYS A 30 8.50 14.47 -12.09
C LYS A 30 9.13 15.86 -12.06
N LYS A 31 8.79 16.70 -13.04
CA LYS A 31 9.28 18.08 -13.11
C LYS A 31 8.73 18.96 -11.98
N ALA A 32 7.45 18.82 -11.64
CA ALA A 32 6.80 19.58 -10.57
C ALA A 32 7.29 19.16 -9.19
N ALA A 33 7.49 17.86 -8.96
CA ALA A 33 7.98 17.32 -7.70
C ALA A 33 9.43 17.72 -7.44
N ALA A 34 10.29 17.74 -8.48
CA ALA A 34 11.69 18.17 -8.45
C ALA A 34 12.44 17.66 -7.20
N PHE A 35 12.31 16.35 -6.88
CA PHE A 35 12.91 15.76 -5.69
C PHE A 35 14.40 16.03 -5.63
N THR A 36 14.85 16.59 -4.52
CA THR A 36 16.28 16.77 -4.22
C THR A 36 16.87 15.50 -3.65
N ASP A 37 18.19 15.40 -3.64
CA ASP A 37 18.90 14.30 -2.96
C ASP A 37 18.57 14.22 -1.47
N GLU A 38 18.30 15.38 -0.85
CA GLU A 38 17.90 15.48 0.55
C GLU A 38 16.50 14.92 0.78
N ASP A 39 15.54 15.21 -0.12
CA ASP A 39 14.20 14.63 -0.06
C ASP A 39 14.23 13.11 -0.19
N ILE A 40 15.01 12.60 -1.14
CA ILE A 40 15.16 11.16 -1.38
C ILE A 40 15.84 10.50 -0.17
N LYS A 41 16.85 11.16 0.40
CA LYS A 41 17.52 10.64 1.60
C LYS A 41 16.59 10.59 2.80
N LYS A 42 15.80 11.63 3.03
CA LYS A 42 14.78 11.66 4.08
C LYS A 42 13.76 10.53 3.90
N TYR A 43 13.26 10.33 2.68
CA TYR A 43 12.37 9.22 2.37
C TYR A 43 13.02 7.87 2.68
N TYR A 44 14.29 7.67 2.28
CA TYR A 44 15.05 6.46 2.58
C TYR A 44 15.23 6.24 4.08
N ASP A 45 15.49 7.28 4.87
CA ASP A 45 15.68 7.14 6.31
C ASP A 45 14.42 6.61 7.01
N GLU A 46 13.26 7.04 6.55
CA GLU A 46 11.94 6.59 7.02
C GLU A 46 11.48 5.26 6.37
N TRP A 47 12.10 4.86 5.26
CA TRP A 47 11.72 3.70 4.49
C TRP A 47 12.08 2.40 5.23
N GLU A 48 11.13 1.47 5.26
CA GLU A 48 11.31 0.14 5.81
C GLU A 48 11.24 -0.89 4.67
N PRO A 49 12.13 -1.93 4.66
CA PRO A 49 12.04 -2.99 3.68
C PRO A 49 10.76 -3.80 3.84
N GLN A 50 10.31 -4.42 2.76
CA GLN A 50 9.22 -5.38 2.84
C GLN A 50 9.63 -6.58 3.68
N ILE A 51 8.67 -7.10 4.44
CA ILE A 51 8.87 -8.28 5.29
C ILE A 51 7.99 -9.43 4.84
N LYS A 52 8.38 -10.66 5.18
CA LYS A 52 7.60 -11.87 4.98
C LYS A 52 7.31 -12.52 6.33
N VAL A 53 6.07 -12.93 6.55
CA VAL A 53 5.64 -13.56 7.81
C VAL A 53 4.82 -14.81 7.53
N GLN A 54 4.63 -15.63 8.56
CA GLN A 54 3.52 -16.56 8.68
C GLN A 54 2.53 -16.02 9.69
N HIS A 55 1.23 -16.31 9.52
CA HIS A 55 0.24 -15.99 10.51
C HIS A 55 -0.81 -17.10 10.70
N ILE A 56 -1.42 -17.13 11.88
CA ILE A 56 -2.60 -17.90 12.20
C ILE A 56 -3.67 -16.91 12.63
N LEU A 57 -4.83 -16.94 12.00
CA LEU A 57 -6.00 -16.14 12.39
C LEU A 57 -7.01 -17.00 13.14
N ILE A 58 -7.29 -16.65 14.39
CA ILE A 58 -8.45 -17.15 15.12
C ILE A 58 -9.57 -16.13 14.99
N ALA A 59 -10.57 -16.45 14.18
CA ALA A 59 -11.62 -15.51 13.83
C ALA A 59 -12.46 -15.09 15.04
N ALA A 60 -12.64 -13.80 15.20
CA ALA A 60 -13.61 -13.19 16.11
C ALA A 60 -14.00 -11.85 15.50
N LYS A 61 -15.17 -11.79 14.87
CA LYS A 61 -15.65 -10.55 14.23
C LYS A 61 -15.75 -9.42 15.25
N ALA A 62 -15.60 -8.20 14.81
CA ALA A 62 -15.76 -7.02 15.67
C ALA A 62 -17.13 -7.00 16.40
N THR A 63 -18.16 -7.59 15.78
CA THR A 63 -19.52 -7.73 16.31
C THR A 63 -19.75 -8.98 17.18
N ALA A 64 -18.71 -9.81 17.38
CA ALA A 64 -18.81 -11.00 18.24
C ALA A 64 -19.02 -10.61 19.69
N SER A 65 -19.69 -11.47 20.48
CA SER A 65 -19.88 -11.26 21.91
C SER A 65 -18.54 -11.27 22.66
N ASP A 66 -18.52 -10.71 23.85
CA ASP A 66 -17.31 -10.70 24.70
C ASP A 66 -16.84 -12.12 25.02
N GLU A 67 -17.81 -13.06 25.18
CA GLU A 67 -17.51 -14.47 25.41
C GLU A 67 -16.85 -15.13 24.21
N GLU A 68 -17.32 -14.86 22.99
CA GLU A 68 -16.72 -15.36 21.75
C GLU A 68 -15.32 -14.80 21.53
N LYS A 69 -15.13 -13.51 21.80
CA LYS A 69 -13.81 -12.86 21.74
C LYS A 69 -12.85 -13.45 22.77
N ALA A 70 -13.30 -13.66 24.00
CA ALA A 70 -12.50 -14.26 25.05
C ALA A 70 -12.09 -15.70 24.70
N ALA A 71 -13.01 -16.49 24.15
CA ALA A 71 -12.73 -17.86 23.70
C ALA A 71 -11.72 -17.88 22.56
N ALA A 72 -11.86 -16.98 21.56
CA ALA A 72 -10.91 -16.86 20.44
C ALA A 72 -9.52 -16.44 20.93
N LYS A 73 -9.45 -15.48 21.86
CA LYS A 73 -8.20 -15.04 22.47
C LYS A 73 -7.52 -16.19 23.23
N ALA A 74 -8.26 -16.91 24.07
CA ALA A 74 -7.74 -18.04 24.81
C ALA A 74 -7.21 -19.14 23.87
N LYS A 75 -7.91 -19.38 22.75
CA LYS A 75 -7.45 -20.33 21.73
C LYS A 75 -6.13 -19.86 21.07
N ALA A 76 -6.01 -18.59 20.78
CA ALA A 76 -4.77 -18.04 20.22
C ALA A 76 -3.61 -18.13 21.23
N GLU A 77 -3.86 -17.87 22.52
CA GLU A 77 -2.88 -18.05 23.60
C GLU A 77 -2.43 -19.51 23.75
N GLU A 78 -3.36 -20.48 23.66
CA GLU A 78 -3.06 -21.91 23.65
C GLU A 78 -2.11 -22.27 22.49
N LEU A 79 -2.38 -21.75 21.28
CA LEU A 79 -1.53 -22.00 20.11
C LEU A 79 -0.15 -21.36 20.26
N ILE A 80 -0.05 -20.17 20.82
CA ILE A 80 1.25 -19.54 21.13
C ILE A 80 2.04 -20.44 22.09
N GLN A 81 1.39 -21.01 23.11
CA GLN A 81 2.09 -21.92 24.02
C GLN A 81 2.59 -23.18 23.30
N LYS A 82 1.77 -23.80 22.44
CA LYS A 82 2.20 -24.94 21.62
C LYS A 82 3.40 -24.61 20.74
N LEU A 83 3.43 -23.41 20.15
CA LEU A 83 4.57 -22.95 19.35
C LEU A 83 5.84 -22.78 20.19
N LYS A 84 5.72 -22.25 21.42
CA LYS A 84 6.82 -22.15 22.38
C LYS A 84 7.33 -23.54 22.82
N ASP A 85 6.45 -24.53 22.85
CA ASP A 85 6.79 -25.91 23.17
C ASP A 85 7.34 -26.70 21.95
N GLY A 86 7.51 -26.02 20.81
CA GLY A 86 8.16 -26.56 19.62
C GLY A 86 7.24 -27.12 18.54
N ALA A 87 5.93 -26.86 18.62
CA ALA A 87 5.01 -27.26 17.55
C ALA A 87 5.34 -26.55 16.22
N ASP A 88 5.05 -27.19 15.09
CA ASP A 88 5.26 -26.61 13.77
C ASP A 88 4.22 -25.54 13.46
N PHE A 89 4.67 -24.36 13.09
CA PHE A 89 3.79 -23.21 12.80
C PHE A 89 2.89 -23.47 11.60
N SER A 90 3.46 -24.08 10.54
CA SER A 90 2.72 -24.33 9.30
C SER A 90 1.60 -25.34 9.49
N GLU A 91 1.84 -26.38 10.29
CA GLU A 91 0.81 -27.38 10.61
C GLU A 91 -0.30 -26.75 11.45
N LEU A 92 0.06 -25.99 12.49
CA LEU A 92 -0.96 -25.28 13.30
C LEU A 92 -1.75 -24.26 12.46
N ALA A 93 -1.12 -23.58 11.49
CA ALA A 93 -1.81 -22.68 10.58
C ALA A 93 -2.83 -23.42 9.70
N LYS A 94 -2.44 -24.57 9.13
CA LYS A 94 -3.35 -25.39 8.30
C LYS A 94 -4.56 -25.89 9.09
N GLU A 95 -4.34 -26.29 10.35
CA GLU A 95 -5.39 -26.87 11.19
C GLU A 95 -6.32 -25.83 11.82
N ASN A 96 -5.81 -24.66 12.17
CA ASN A 96 -6.51 -23.72 13.04
C ASN A 96 -6.80 -22.36 12.42
N SER A 97 -6.10 -21.97 11.33
CA SER A 97 -6.26 -20.61 10.78
C SER A 97 -7.58 -20.45 10.02
N ALA A 98 -8.32 -19.42 10.39
CA ALA A 98 -9.53 -19.01 9.68
C ALA A 98 -9.23 -18.24 8.37
N ASP A 99 -7.98 -17.85 8.13
CA ASP A 99 -7.55 -17.28 6.84
C ASP A 99 -7.33 -18.40 5.82
N THR A 100 -8.39 -18.77 5.12
CA THR A 100 -8.36 -19.82 4.09
C THR A 100 -7.45 -19.49 2.89
N GLY A 101 -7.12 -18.21 2.68
CA GLY A 101 -6.26 -17.77 1.59
C GLY A 101 -4.79 -18.20 1.80
N THR A 102 -4.35 -18.27 3.05
CA THR A 102 -2.96 -18.58 3.43
C THR A 102 -2.80 -19.87 4.22
N ALA A 103 -3.83 -20.33 4.93
CA ALA A 103 -3.78 -21.51 5.82
C ALA A 103 -3.16 -22.73 5.14
N SER A 104 -3.61 -23.08 3.92
CA SER A 104 -3.09 -24.23 3.16
C SER A 104 -1.61 -24.15 2.81
N LYS A 105 -1.07 -22.92 2.82
CA LYS A 105 0.37 -22.62 2.59
C LYS A 105 1.11 -22.37 3.90
N GLY A 106 0.58 -22.85 5.03
CA GLY A 106 1.19 -22.66 6.34
C GLY A 106 1.09 -21.24 6.89
N GLY A 107 0.13 -20.44 6.40
CA GLY A 107 -0.09 -19.07 6.83
C GLY A 107 0.88 -18.03 6.24
N GLU A 108 1.63 -18.33 5.17
CA GLU A 108 2.62 -17.41 4.58
C GLU A 108 1.97 -16.19 3.93
N ILE A 109 2.49 -15.01 4.28
CA ILE A 109 2.13 -13.71 3.70
C ILE A 109 3.41 -12.94 3.34
N GLY A 110 3.35 -12.26 2.22
CA GLY A 110 4.35 -11.31 1.80
C GLY A 110 5.21 -11.78 0.64
N PRO A 111 6.21 -10.97 0.26
CA PRO A 111 6.63 -9.75 0.97
C PRO A 111 5.59 -8.61 0.90
N PHE A 112 5.45 -7.84 1.99
CA PHE A 112 4.51 -6.73 2.08
C PHE A 112 5.13 -5.51 2.78
N LYS A 113 4.60 -4.31 2.48
CA LYS A 113 4.93 -3.05 3.17
C LYS A 113 3.99 -2.85 4.36
N ARG A 114 4.40 -2.04 5.33
CA ARG A 114 3.57 -1.68 6.49
C ARG A 114 2.18 -1.15 6.09
N SER A 115 2.10 -0.39 5.00
CA SER A 115 0.85 0.17 4.47
C SER A 115 -0.09 -0.83 3.79
N ASP A 116 0.36 -2.05 3.52
CA ASP A 116 -0.43 -3.05 2.78
C ASP A 116 -1.37 -3.85 3.71
N MET A 117 -1.16 -3.74 5.03
CA MET A 117 -1.90 -4.48 6.06
C MET A 117 -2.61 -3.54 7.03
N VAL A 118 -3.58 -4.06 7.77
CA VAL A 118 -4.20 -3.32 8.88
C VAL A 118 -3.14 -2.96 9.92
N LYS A 119 -3.32 -1.80 10.55
CA LYS A 119 -2.31 -1.18 11.42
C LYS A 119 -1.78 -2.11 12.48
N GLU A 120 -2.66 -2.75 13.23
CA GLU A 120 -2.31 -3.60 14.37
C GLU A 120 -1.46 -4.80 13.93
N PHE A 121 -1.82 -5.43 12.80
CA PHE A 121 -1.08 -6.55 12.22
C PHE A 121 0.30 -6.11 11.74
N SER A 122 0.38 -5.00 10.99
CA SER A 122 1.65 -4.52 10.46
C SER A 122 2.60 -4.06 11.58
N GLU A 123 2.09 -3.33 12.59
CA GLU A 123 2.89 -2.91 13.74
C GLU A 123 3.48 -4.11 14.48
N ALA A 124 2.65 -5.12 14.76
CA ALA A 124 3.10 -6.33 15.44
C ALA A 124 4.15 -7.09 14.61
N SER A 125 3.92 -7.21 13.28
CA SER A 125 4.85 -7.88 12.37
C SER A 125 6.21 -7.19 12.31
N TYR A 126 6.24 -5.87 12.15
CA TYR A 126 7.49 -5.08 12.07
C TYR A 126 8.22 -4.95 13.40
N ASN A 127 7.54 -5.16 14.53
CA ASN A 127 8.15 -5.19 15.86
C ASN A 127 8.89 -6.48 16.18
N LEU A 128 8.66 -7.58 15.45
CA LEU A 128 9.45 -8.81 15.57
C LEU A 128 10.89 -8.54 15.13
N LYS A 129 11.86 -8.83 15.98
CA LYS A 129 13.24 -8.38 15.78
C LYS A 129 14.07 -9.32 14.90
N ASN A 130 13.82 -10.63 14.99
CA ASN A 130 14.61 -11.65 14.32
C ASN A 130 13.73 -12.56 13.48
N VAL A 131 14.31 -13.14 12.44
CA VAL A 131 13.69 -14.26 11.72
C VAL A 131 13.47 -15.40 12.70
N GLY A 132 12.25 -15.95 12.69
CA GLY A 132 11.83 -16.99 13.64
C GLY A 132 11.09 -16.47 14.86
N ASP A 133 11.19 -15.17 15.21
CA ASP A 133 10.43 -14.59 16.31
C ASP A 133 8.91 -14.74 16.07
N ILE A 134 8.18 -14.99 17.16
CA ILE A 134 6.72 -15.14 17.17
C ILE A 134 6.14 -14.10 18.13
N THR A 135 4.95 -13.57 17.83
CA THR A 135 4.25 -12.67 18.75
C THR A 135 3.99 -13.39 20.09
N GLU A 136 4.36 -12.74 21.19
CA GLU A 136 4.23 -13.33 22.53
C GLU A 136 2.78 -13.36 23.02
N THR A 137 1.96 -12.49 22.48
CA THR A 137 0.53 -12.36 22.78
C THR A 137 -0.26 -12.28 21.48
N PRO A 138 -1.54 -12.71 21.47
CA PRO A 138 -2.41 -12.55 20.30
C PRO A 138 -2.56 -11.09 19.90
N VAL A 139 -2.46 -10.80 18.59
CA VAL A 139 -2.64 -9.48 18.02
C VAL A 139 -4.10 -9.31 17.61
N GLU A 140 -4.82 -8.43 18.28
CA GLU A 140 -6.22 -8.16 17.97
C GLU A 140 -6.37 -7.26 16.76
N THR A 141 -7.26 -7.62 15.84
CA THR A 141 -7.67 -6.81 14.67
C THR A 141 -9.18 -6.92 14.48
N GLN A 142 -9.74 -6.21 13.53
CA GLN A 142 -11.16 -6.34 13.15
C GLN A 142 -11.59 -7.76 12.70
N PHE A 143 -10.63 -8.63 12.36
CA PHE A 143 -10.86 -10.00 11.88
C PHE A 143 -10.83 -11.04 13.03
N GLY A 144 -10.19 -10.70 14.14
CA GLY A 144 -9.96 -11.58 15.27
C GLY A 144 -8.53 -11.47 15.80
N TYR A 145 -8.01 -12.59 16.30
CA TYR A 145 -6.71 -12.67 16.95
C TYR A 145 -5.69 -13.35 16.03
N HIS A 146 -4.57 -12.66 15.78
CA HIS A 146 -3.49 -13.18 14.96
C HIS A 146 -2.31 -13.62 15.82
N ILE A 147 -1.67 -14.70 15.41
CA ILE A 147 -0.33 -15.12 15.84
C ILE A 147 0.58 -14.93 14.64
N ILE A 148 1.69 -14.25 14.80
CA ILE A 148 2.55 -13.86 13.68
C ILE A 148 3.97 -14.35 13.94
N LYS A 149 4.59 -14.94 12.91
CA LYS A 149 5.99 -15.37 12.94
C LYS A 149 6.76 -14.70 11.81
N MET A 150 7.91 -14.12 12.12
CA MET A 150 8.80 -13.52 11.13
C MET A 150 9.50 -14.58 10.29
N LEU A 151 9.39 -14.50 8.97
CA LEU A 151 10.10 -15.33 8.02
C LEU A 151 11.27 -14.60 7.36
N ASP A 152 11.09 -13.33 7.02
CA ASP A 152 12.09 -12.50 6.38
C ASP A 152 11.85 -11.04 6.76
N LYS A 153 12.89 -10.35 7.21
CA LYS A 153 12.83 -8.93 7.55
C LYS A 153 13.14 -8.00 6.37
N GLY A 154 13.49 -8.59 5.24
CA GLY A 154 14.07 -7.82 4.14
C GLY A 154 15.41 -7.17 4.52
N GLU A 155 16.05 -6.64 3.53
CA GLU A 155 17.34 -5.95 3.70
C GLU A 155 17.18 -4.46 3.39
N LYS A 156 17.58 -3.60 4.33
CA LYS A 156 17.72 -2.16 4.07
C LYS A 156 19.07 -1.93 3.41
N LYS A 157 19.09 -2.02 2.09
CA LYS A 157 20.29 -1.82 1.28
C LYS A 157 20.84 -0.39 1.45
N PRO A 158 22.17 -0.18 1.24
CA PRO A 158 22.76 1.16 1.27
C PRO A 158 22.03 2.16 0.36
N PHE A 159 21.94 3.42 0.79
CA PHE A 159 21.22 4.48 0.08
C PHE A 159 21.61 4.58 -1.40
N ASP A 160 22.90 4.55 -1.70
CA ASP A 160 23.41 4.71 -3.06
C ASP A 160 22.94 3.60 -4.02
N GLU A 161 22.69 2.39 -3.50
CA GLU A 161 22.18 1.27 -4.29
C GLU A 161 20.68 1.39 -4.60
N VAL A 162 19.92 2.07 -3.74
CA VAL A 162 18.46 2.14 -3.83
C VAL A 162 17.92 3.53 -4.12
N LYS A 163 18.77 4.55 -4.26
CA LYS A 163 18.39 5.94 -4.51
C LYS A 163 17.39 6.07 -5.66
N SER A 164 17.69 5.45 -6.81
CA SER A 164 16.79 5.51 -7.98
C SER A 164 15.45 4.80 -7.71
N GLN A 165 15.45 3.73 -6.90
CA GLN A 165 14.22 3.06 -6.49
C GLN A 165 13.38 3.96 -5.58
N MET A 166 14.01 4.65 -4.62
CA MET A 166 13.35 5.60 -3.73
C MET A 166 12.72 6.76 -4.51
N GLU A 167 13.48 7.36 -5.46
CA GLU A 167 12.95 8.40 -6.33
C GLU A 167 11.72 7.92 -7.10
N GLU A 168 11.77 6.71 -7.65
CA GLU A 168 10.64 6.13 -8.39
C GLU A 168 9.44 5.85 -7.47
N GLU A 169 9.64 5.32 -6.26
CA GLU A 169 8.57 5.11 -5.28
C GLU A 169 7.90 6.43 -4.87
N MET A 170 8.69 7.49 -4.64
CA MET A 170 8.18 8.84 -4.36
C MET A 170 7.37 9.39 -5.54
N LEU A 171 7.85 9.20 -6.77
CA LEU A 171 7.15 9.61 -7.99
C LEU A 171 5.83 8.85 -8.14
N GLN A 172 5.83 7.55 -7.92
CA GLN A 172 4.61 6.73 -7.98
C GLN A 172 3.59 7.12 -6.89
N ALA A 173 4.05 7.52 -5.71
CA ALA A 173 3.17 8.05 -4.67
C ALA A 173 2.49 9.36 -5.12
N LYS A 174 3.24 10.28 -5.76
CA LYS A 174 2.69 11.52 -6.33
C LYS A 174 1.72 11.26 -7.49
N LEU A 175 2.00 10.26 -8.33
CA LEU A 175 1.12 9.86 -9.43
C LEU A 175 -0.20 9.21 -8.96
N LYS A 176 -0.26 8.72 -7.73
CA LYS A 176 -1.49 8.18 -7.11
C LYS A 176 -2.26 9.22 -6.30
N ASP A 177 -1.64 10.34 -5.99
CA ASP A 177 -2.25 11.45 -5.26
C ASP A 177 -3.08 12.31 -6.23
N SER A 178 -4.40 12.14 -6.20
CA SER A 178 -5.32 12.85 -7.08
C SER A 178 -5.30 14.37 -6.89
N ALA A 179 -5.10 14.85 -5.66
CA ALA A 179 -5.03 16.28 -5.37
C ALA A 179 -3.73 16.88 -5.94
N TYR A 180 -2.61 16.18 -5.78
CA TYR A 180 -1.33 16.58 -6.38
C TYR A 180 -1.37 16.59 -7.91
N LEU A 181 -1.97 15.55 -8.52
CA LEU A 181 -2.17 15.49 -9.97
C LEU A 181 -3.02 16.64 -10.47
N HIS A 182 -4.14 16.92 -9.79
CA HIS A 182 -5.03 18.02 -10.14
C HIS A 182 -4.29 19.36 -10.08
N GLN A 183 -3.57 19.64 -8.98
CA GLN A 183 -2.79 20.87 -8.84
C GLN A 183 -1.70 20.99 -9.90
N THR A 184 -0.95 19.90 -10.18
CA THR A 184 0.07 19.89 -11.24
C THR A 184 -0.53 20.22 -12.60
N MET A 185 -1.73 19.69 -12.91
CA MET A 185 -2.44 19.99 -14.16
C MET A 185 -2.86 21.45 -14.24
N VAL A 186 -3.41 21.99 -13.14
CA VAL A 186 -3.81 23.41 -13.03
C VAL A 186 -2.61 24.32 -13.28
N ASP A 187 -1.47 24.06 -12.65
CA ASP A 187 -0.27 24.88 -12.79
C ASP A 187 0.29 24.82 -14.22
N LEU A 188 0.25 23.66 -14.85
CA LEU A 188 0.61 23.50 -16.26
C LEU A 188 -0.31 24.30 -17.19
N LEU A 189 -1.62 24.23 -16.98
CA LEU A 189 -2.63 24.92 -17.80
C LEU A 189 -2.59 26.42 -17.59
N LYS A 190 -2.38 26.92 -16.36
CA LYS A 190 -2.18 28.34 -16.06
C LYS A 190 -0.88 28.89 -16.67
N GLY A 191 0.16 28.05 -16.77
CA GLY A 191 1.45 28.42 -17.40
C GLY A 191 1.49 28.31 -18.92
N ALA A 192 0.48 27.67 -19.53
CA ALA A 192 0.39 27.47 -20.97
C ALA A 192 -0.55 28.48 -21.64
N ASP A 193 -0.19 28.98 -22.85
CA ASP A 193 -1.10 29.77 -23.69
C ASP A 193 -2.11 28.85 -24.39
N VAL A 194 -3.10 28.37 -23.61
CA VAL A 194 -4.12 27.43 -24.11
C VAL A 194 -5.21 28.21 -24.83
N LYS A 195 -5.27 28.03 -26.16
CA LYS A 195 -6.31 28.63 -27.02
C LYS A 195 -7.34 27.56 -27.38
N ILE A 196 -8.57 27.76 -26.90
CA ILE A 196 -9.71 26.87 -27.18
C ILE A 196 -10.74 27.71 -27.93
N SER A 197 -11.17 27.24 -29.12
CA SER A 197 -12.21 27.91 -29.92
C SER A 197 -13.63 27.44 -29.60
N ASP A 198 -13.77 26.27 -29.00
CA ASP A 198 -15.06 25.69 -28.60
C ASP A 198 -15.49 26.21 -27.25
N GLU A 199 -16.69 26.83 -27.16
CA GLU A 199 -17.21 27.45 -25.95
C GLU A 199 -17.49 26.43 -24.81
N SER A 200 -17.92 25.22 -25.14
CA SER A 200 -18.16 24.14 -24.18
C SER A 200 -16.85 23.70 -23.51
N LEU A 201 -15.79 23.59 -24.31
CA LEU A 201 -14.46 23.26 -23.80
C LEU A 201 -13.82 24.41 -23.03
N GLN A 202 -14.07 25.67 -23.39
CA GLN A 202 -13.66 26.83 -22.60
C GLN A 202 -14.29 26.83 -21.22
N ASN A 203 -15.61 26.56 -21.16
CA ASN A 203 -16.34 26.48 -19.89
C ASN A 203 -15.87 25.29 -19.04
N ALA A 204 -15.59 24.14 -19.66
CA ALA A 204 -15.04 22.98 -18.95
C ALA A 204 -13.64 23.27 -18.36
N LEU A 205 -12.78 23.93 -19.13
CA LEU A 205 -11.46 24.34 -18.65
C LEU A 205 -11.57 25.33 -17.50
N LYS A 206 -12.44 26.35 -17.62
CA LYS A 206 -12.67 27.32 -16.55
C LYS A 206 -13.14 26.62 -15.27
N ASN A 207 -14.14 25.75 -15.36
CA ASN A 207 -14.65 25.02 -14.19
C ASN A 207 -13.56 24.14 -13.55
N PHE A 208 -12.69 23.53 -14.36
CA PHE A 208 -11.57 22.74 -13.87
C PHE A 208 -10.56 23.59 -13.09
N LEU A 209 -10.24 24.80 -13.58
CA LEU A 209 -9.31 25.71 -12.91
C LEU A 209 -9.91 26.31 -11.64
N ASP A 210 -11.20 26.68 -11.65
CA ASP A 210 -11.91 27.29 -10.50
C ASP A 210 -12.10 26.27 -9.36
N ALA A 211 -12.26 24.98 -9.66
CA ALA A 211 -12.35 23.92 -8.65
C ALA A 211 -11.06 23.78 -7.80
N ALA A 212 -9.89 24.09 -8.37
CA ALA A 212 -8.63 24.07 -7.64
C ALA A 212 -8.51 25.23 -6.63
N ASP A 213 -8.99 26.41 -6.98
CA ASP A 213 -8.92 27.59 -6.09
C ASP A 213 -9.82 27.44 -4.86
N SER A 214 -10.90 26.62 -4.96
CA SER A 214 -11.82 26.35 -3.84
C SER A 214 -11.24 25.35 -2.80
N THR A 215 -10.35 24.46 -3.20
CA THR A 215 -9.71 23.48 -2.28
C THR A 215 -8.57 24.08 -1.46
N THR A 216 -7.93 25.14 -1.95
CA THR A 216 -6.82 25.82 -1.24
C THR A 216 -7.31 26.75 -0.11
N THR A 217 -8.58 27.12 -0.09
CA THR A 217 -9.16 28.01 0.97
C THR A 217 -9.66 27.24 2.20
N SER A 218 -9.75 25.91 2.17
CA SER A 218 -10.25 25.08 3.29
C SER A 218 -9.15 24.53 4.21
N SER A 219 -7.89 24.91 4.00
CA SER A 219 -6.72 24.41 4.76
C SER A 219 -5.94 25.54 5.43
N LYS A 220 -6.66 26.49 6.07
CA LYS A 220 -6.04 27.48 6.96
C LYS A 220 -6.66 27.41 8.34
#